data_034977d5a85cdce62352ebcd311ab01a
#
_entry.id   034977d5a85cdce62352ebcd311ab01a
#
_cell.length_a   1.000
_cell.length_b   1.000
_cell.length_c   1.000
_cell.angle_alpha   90.00
_cell.angle_beta   90.00
_cell.angle_gamma   90.00
#
_symmetry.space_group_name_H-M   'P 1'
#
loop_
_entity.id
_entity.type
_entity.pdbx_description
1 polymer ?
#
loop_
_entity_poly.entity_id
_entity_poly.type
_entity_poly.pdbx_seq_one_letter_code
_entity_poly.pdbx_strand_id
1 'polypeptide(L)'
;ALRMLDRLWGLDSGPDRLARLAAALGADVPVCVRSVPARMGGVGGDLSPAPALPDCGLLLANPGVALATPSVFRARTGAFSAPAALPERWPDAAAMARDLGRLRNDLEAPATALCPPVGEALRALRA
;
A
#
# COMPACT_ATOMS: atom_id res chain seq x y z
N ALA A 1 -11.69 12.84 -0.44
CA ALA A 1 -12.19 13.96 0.37
C ALA A 1 -11.43 15.26 0.06
N LEU A 2 -10.07 15.39 0.24
CA LEU A 2 -9.32 16.67 0.04
C LEU A 2 -9.56 17.32 -1.32
N ARG A 3 -9.41 16.59 -2.42
CA ARG A 3 -9.65 17.10 -3.78
C ARG A 3 -11.10 17.53 -4.02
N MET A 4 -12.07 16.86 -3.35
CA MET A 4 -13.48 17.25 -3.43
C MET A 4 -13.76 18.55 -2.67
N LEU A 5 -13.21 18.69 -1.46
CA LEU A 5 -13.35 19.90 -0.66
C LEU A 5 -12.68 21.09 -1.32
N ASP A 6 -11.49 20.90 -1.90
CA ASP A 6 -10.78 21.92 -2.66
C ASP A 6 -11.63 22.47 -3.82
N ARG A 7 -12.26 21.56 -4.59
CA ARG A 7 -13.20 21.93 -5.67
C ARG A 7 -14.48 22.58 -5.15
N LEU A 8 -15.08 21.98 -4.10
CA LEU A 8 -16.34 22.45 -3.55
C LEU A 8 -16.24 23.91 -3.03
N TRP A 9 -15.09 24.23 -2.45
CA TRP A 9 -14.84 25.55 -1.88
C TRP A 9 -14.10 26.49 -2.82
N GLY A 10 -13.81 26.08 -4.05
CA GLY A 10 -13.12 26.91 -5.06
C GLY A 10 -11.74 27.40 -4.61
N LEU A 11 -10.99 26.56 -3.86
CA LEU A 11 -9.73 26.99 -3.25
C LEU A 11 -8.56 26.99 -4.22
N ASP A 12 -8.64 26.21 -5.31
CA ASP A 12 -7.59 26.04 -6.33
C ASP A 12 -6.19 25.89 -5.72
N SER A 13 -6.09 25.04 -4.69
CA SER A 13 -4.90 24.93 -3.85
C SER A 13 -3.64 24.47 -4.59
N GLY A 14 -3.81 23.86 -5.75
CA GLY A 14 -2.72 23.24 -6.51
C GLY A 14 -2.14 21.97 -5.87
N PRO A 15 -1.37 21.18 -6.64
CA PRO A 15 -0.91 19.87 -6.21
C PRO A 15 0.02 19.89 -4.99
N ASP A 16 0.92 20.87 -4.90
CA ASP A 16 1.90 20.95 -3.82
C ASP A 16 1.27 21.29 -2.47
N ARG A 17 0.27 22.18 -2.46
CA ARG A 17 -0.46 22.51 -1.23
C ARG A 17 -1.30 21.34 -0.77
N LEU A 18 -1.99 20.66 -1.69
CA LEU A 18 -2.74 19.45 -1.39
C LEU A 18 -1.83 18.33 -0.87
N ALA A 19 -0.63 18.16 -1.41
CA ALA A 19 0.34 17.18 -0.93
C ALA A 19 0.82 17.50 0.50
N ARG A 20 1.10 18.76 0.83
CA ARG A 20 1.46 19.16 2.21
C ARG A 20 0.32 18.93 3.20
N LEU A 21 -0.91 19.29 2.84
CA LEU A 21 -2.10 19.03 3.67
C LEU A 21 -2.31 17.54 3.86
N ALA A 22 -2.14 16.75 2.80
CA ALA A 22 -2.24 15.30 2.84
C ALA A 22 -1.24 14.67 3.81
N ALA A 23 0.03 15.09 3.76
CA ALA A 23 1.08 14.60 4.66
C ALA A 23 0.80 14.89 6.14
N ALA A 24 0.13 16.00 6.45
CA ALA A 24 -0.27 16.33 7.82
C ALA A 24 -1.43 15.44 8.34
N LEU A 25 -2.19 14.80 7.44
CA LEU A 25 -3.32 13.95 7.81
C LEU A 25 -2.94 12.47 8.00
N GLY A 26 -1.82 12.04 7.43
CA GLY A 26 -1.33 10.68 7.58
C GLY A 26 -0.39 10.26 6.45
N ALA A 27 0.44 9.27 6.74
CA ALA A 27 1.50 8.81 5.85
C ALA A 27 1.00 8.36 4.46
N ASP A 28 -0.17 7.72 4.39
CA ASP A 28 -0.74 7.18 3.15
C ASP A 28 -1.59 8.20 2.37
N VAL A 29 -1.90 9.35 2.96
CA VAL A 29 -2.81 10.33 2.32
C VAL A 29 -2.20 10.99 1.08
N PRO A 30 -0.89 11.30 1.01
CA PRO A 30 -0.29 11.86 -0.20
C PRO A 30 -0.43 10.98 -1.44
N VAL A 31 -0.22 9.67 -1.34
CA VAL A 31 -0.38 8.75 -2.47
C VAL A 31 -1.85 8.67 -2.91
N CYS A 32 -2.78 8.66 -1.97
CA CYS A 32 -4.22 8.71 -2.27
C CYS A 32 -4.64 9.99 -2.97
N VAL A 33 -4.04 11.13 -2.63
CA VAL A 33 -4.30 12.42 -3.32
C VAL A 33 -3.76 12.40 -4.74
N ARG A 34 -2.59 11.81 -4.98
CA ARG A 34 -2.04 11.67 -6.34
C ARG A 34 -2.88 10.74 -7.22
N SER A 35 -3.44 9.67 -6.65
CA SER A 35 -4.25 8.66 -7.36
C SER A 35 -3.56 8.09 -8.61
N VAL A 36 -2.26 7.88 -8.53
CA VAL A 36 -1.45 7.20 -9.54
C VAL A 36 -0.60 6.13 -8.86
N PRO A 37 -0.25 5.04 -9.55
CA PRO A 37 0.65 4.03 -9.00
C PRO A 37 1.96 4.66 -8.53
N ALA A 38 2.36 4.35 -7.29
CA ALA A 38 3.59 4.86 -6.71
C ALA A 38 4.24 3.82 -5.80
N ARG A 39 5.55 3.88 -5.69
CA ARG A 39 6.30 3.19 -4.63
C ARG A 39 6.38 4.12 -3.43
N MET A 40 6.13 3.56 -2.26
CA MET A 40 6.20 4.28 -0.99
C MET A 40 7.42 3.79 -0.21
N GLY A 41 8.21 4.71 0.29
CA GLY A 41 9.37 4.46 1.12
C GLY A 41 9.30 5.18 2.47
N GLY A 42 10.29 4.90 3.34
CA GLY A 42 10.33 5.48 4.68
C GLY A 42 9.08 5.16 5.48
N VAL A 43 8.50 6.17 6.08
CA VAL A 43 7.21 6.08 6.81
C VAL A 43 6.00 6.36 5.90
N GLY A 44 6.17 6.25 4.56
CA GLY A 44 5.10 6.50 3.58
C GLY A 44 5.21 7.85 2.85
N GLY A 45 6.14 8.73 3.26
CA GLY A 45 6.32 10.05 2.66
C GLY A 45 7.18 10.07 1.38
N ASP A 46 8.03 9.08 1.20
CA ASP A 46 8.96 9.00 0.07
C ASP A 46 8.26 8.34 -1.12
N LEU A 47 7.66 9.14 -1.97
CA LEU A 47 6.93 8.66 -3.14
C LEU A 47 7.80 8.72 -4.40
N SER A 48 7.97 7.58 -5.06
CA SER A 48 8.63 7.47 -6.36
C SER A 48 7.71 6.76 -7.37
N PRO A 49 7.94 6.92 -8.68
CA PRO A 49 7.15 6.25 -9.69
C PRO A 49 7.14 4.72 -9.50
N ALA A 50 5.97 4.12 -9.61
CA ALA A 50 5.85 2.67 -9.75
C ALA A 50 5.99 2.25 -11.21
N PRO A 51 6.31 0.96 -11.48
CA PRO A 51 6.20 0.41 -12.83
C PRO A 51 4.82 0.62 -13.44
N ALA A 52 4.74 0.70 -14.76
CA ALA A 52 3.46 0.70 -15.44
C ALA A 52 2.72 -0.61 -15.14
N LEU A 53 1.48 -0.49 -14.64
CA LEU A 53 0.64 -1.64 -14.31
C LEU A 53 -0.12 -2.08 -15.57
N PRO A 54 -0.14 -3.39 -15.87
CA PRO A 54 -1.03 -3.93 -16.90
C PRO A 54 -2.49 -3.89 -16.42
N ASP A 55 -3.43 -4.02 -17.35
CA ASP A 55 -4.84 -4.25 -17.02
C ASP A 55 -4.97 -5.55 -16.21
N CYS A 56 -5.55 -5.45 -15.01
CA CYS A 56 -5.71 -6.59 -14.11
C CYS A 56 -6.95 -6.44 -13.23
N GLY A 57 -7.49 -7.58 -12.81
CA GLY A 57 -8.47 -7.64 -11.74
C GLY A 57 -7.78 -7.63 -10.37
N LEU A 58 -8.45 -7.06 -9.37
CA LEU A 58 -7.99 -7.06 -7.98
C LEU A 58 -9.05 -7.71 -7.08
N LEU A 59 -8.63 -8.70 -6.29
CA LEU A 59 -9.45 -9.31 -5.25
C LEU A 59 -8.93 -8.87 -3.87
N LEU A 60 -9.80 -8.30 -3.05
CA LEU A 60 -9.50 -7.95 -1.67
C LEU A 60 -10.23 -8.93 -0.73
N ALA A 61 -9.48 -9.57 0.16
CA ALA A 61 -10.03 -10.41 1.21
C ALA A 61 -9.79 -9.77 2.58
N ASN A 62 -10.86 -9.63 3.36
CA ASN A 62 -10.79 -9.10 4.71
C ASN A 62 -11.49 -10.08 5.66
N PRO A 63 -10.80 -10.59 6.71
CA PRO A 63 -11.40 -11.53 7.67
C PRO A 63 -12.45 -10.92 8.60
N GLY A 64 -12.72 -9.60 8.52
CA GLY A 64 -13.71 -8.93 9.34
C GLY A 64 -13.32 -8.73 10.80
N VAL A 65 -12.07 -8.99 11.16
CA VAL A 65 -11.54 -8.83 12.52
C VAL A 65 -10.64 -7.59 12.58
N ALA A 66 -10.87 -6.73 13.56
CA ALA A 66 -10.06 -5.53 13.75
C ALA A 66 -8.63 -5.90 14.18
N LEU A 67 -7.63 -5.39 13.47
CA LEU A 67 -6.22 -5.55 13.79
C LEU A 67 -5.53 -4.17 13.68
N ALA A 68 -5.08 -3.64 14.82
CA ALA A 68 -4.47 -2.32 14.86
C ALA A 68 -3.07 -2.36 14.23
N THR A 69 -2.86 -1.61 13.17
CA THR A 69 -1.55 -1.47 12.47
C THR A 69 -0.38 -1.19 13.41
N PRO A 70 -0.47 -0.28 14.41
CA PRO A 70 0.64 -0.06 15.34
C PRO A 70 1.01 -1.30 16.17
N SER A 71 0.06 -2.18 16.46
CA SER A 71 0.31 -3.43 17.20
C SER A 71 1.10 -4.42 16.35
N VAL A 72 0.79 -4.52 15.06
CA VAL A 72 1.53 -5.36 14.11
C VAL A 72 2.98 -4.89 13.97
N PHE A 73 3.20 -3.57 13.82
CA PHE A 73 4.54 -3.01 13.76
C PHE A 73 5.35 -3.26 15.04
N ARG A 74 4.74 -3.13 16.21
CA ARG A 74 5.41 -3.42 17.49
C ARG A 74 5.75 -4.91 17.69
N ALA A 75 4.94 -5.81 17.15
CA ALA A 75 5.16 -7.25 17.21
C ALA A 75 6.21 -7.75 16.21
N ARG A 76 6.60 -6.93 15.25
CA ARG A 76 7.63 -7.28 14.27
C ARG A 76 9.01 -7.31 14.94
N THR A 77 9.82 -8.30 14.60
CA THR A 77 11.21 -8.47 15.09
C THR A 77 12.19 -8.45 13.92
N GLY A 78 13.44 -8.13 14.19
CA GLY A 78 14.51 -8.11 13.19
C GLY A 78 14.55 -6.85 12.32
N ALA A 79 15.41 -6.83 11.32
CA ALA A 79 15.51 -5.74 10.32
C ALA A 79 14.40 -5.87 9.27
N PHE A 80 14.06 -4.78 8.59
CA PHE A 80 13.23 -4.83 7.40
C PHE A 80 13.99 -5.51 6.25
N SER A 81 13.26 -6.24 5.40
CA SER A 81 13.81 -6.76 4.16
C SER A 81 14.26 -5.63 3.23
N ALA A 82 15.21 -5.94 2.35
CA ALA A 82 15.65 -4.98 1.34
C ALA A 82 14.48 -4.52 0.46
N PRO A 83 14.51 -3.27 -0.04
CA PRO A 83 13.49 -2.79 -0.96
C PRO A 83 13.34 -3.72 -2.17
N ALA A 84 12.11 -3.95 -2.59
CA ALA A 84 11.79 -4.78 -3.74
C ALA A 84 12.42 -4.22 -5.03
N ALA A 85 13.15 -5.06 -5.74
CA ALA A 85 13.57 -4.78 -7.11
C ALA A 85 12.38 -5.08 -8.04
N LEU A 86 11.87 -4.06 -8.72
CA LEU A 86 10.76 -4.19 -9.65
C LEU A 86 11.24 -3.83 -11.06
N PRO A 87 10.69 -4.46 -12.13
CA PRO A 87 10.97 -4.06 -13.51
C PRO A 87 10.39 -2.66 -13.80
N GLU A 88 10.75 -2.06 -14.90
CA GLU A 88 10.14 -0.79 -15.33
C GLU A 88 8.67 -0.95 -15.72
N ARG A 89 8.29 -2.12 -16.23
CA ARG A 89 6.93 -2.50 -16.64
C ARG A 89 6.76 -4.01 -16.67
N TRP A 90 5.52 -4.47 -16.62
CA TRP A 90 5.17 -5.86 -16.87
C TRP A 90 4.43 -6.00 -18.21
N PRO A 91 4.69 -7.05 -18.98
CA PRO A 91 4.00 -7.30 -20.24
C PRO A 91 2.51 -7.62 -20.06
N ASP A 92 2.15 -8.26 -18.95
CA ASP A 92 0.79 -8.69 -18.63
C ASP A 92 0.59 -8.90 -17.11
N ALA A 93 -0.67 -9.09 -16.71
CA ALA A 93 -1.05 -9.32 -15.32
C ALA A 93 -0.45 -10.59 -14.72
N ALA A 94 -0.26 -11.64 -15.53
CA ALA A 94 0.31 -12.90 -15.05
C ALA A 94 1.79 -12.76 -14.71
N ALA A 95 2.56 -12.03 -15.53
CA ALA A 95 3.95 -11.68 -15.23
C ALA A 95 4.05 -10.83 -13.95
N MET A 96 3.18 -9.83 -13.82
CA MET A 96 3.11 -9.02 -12.61
C MET A 96 2.80 -9.87 -11.38
N ALA A 97 1.79 -10.74 -11.44
CA ALA A 97 1.41 -11.60 -10.32
C ALA A 97 2.56 -12.55 -9.90
N ARG A 98 3.28 -13.15 -10.87
CA ARG A 98 4.44 -13.98 -10.57
C ARG A 98 5.55 -13.22 -9.85
N ASP A 99 5.85 -12.00 -10.28
CA ASP A 99 6.91 -11.19 -9.66
C ASP A 99 6.49 -10.70 -8.27
N LEU A 100 5.26 -10.22 -8.12
CA LEU A 100 4.72 -9.81 -6.82
C LEU A 100 4.63 -10.98 -5.84
N GLY A 101 4.30 -12.19 -6.30
CA GLY A 101 4.26 -13.40 -5.49
C GLY A 101 5.61 -13.83 -4.89
N ARG A 102 6.73 -13.32 -5.43
CA ARG A 102 8.08 -13.54 -4.89
C ARG A 102 8.49 -12.51 -3.85
N LEU A 103 7.74 -11.43 -3.71
CA LEU A 103 8.04 -10.37 -2.75
C LEU A 103 7.69 -10.82 -1.32
N ARG A 104 8.28 -10.14 -0.35
CA ARG A 104 8.08 -10.40 1.07
C ARG A 104 7.22 -9.29 1.69
N ASN A 105 6.42 -9.69 2.66
CA ASN A 105 5.74 -8.77 3.55
C ASN A 105 6.22 -9.04 4.99
N ASP A 106 7.07 -8.17 5.51
CA ASP A 106 7.64 -8.32 6.86
C ASP A 106 6.59 -8.20 7.98
N LEU A 107 5.38 -7.77 7.67
CA LEU A 107 4.26 -7.71 8.60
C LEU A 107 3.35 -8.94 8.55
N GLU A 108 3.54 -9.88 7.61
CA GLU A 108 2.68 -11.06 7.49
C GLU A 108 2.76 -11.96 8.74
N ALA A 109 3.97 -12.31 9.19
CA ALA A 109 4.15 -13.17 10.35
C ALA A 109 3.57 -12.55 11.64
N PRO A 110 3.90 -11.30 12.02
CA PRO A 110 3.31 -10.69 13.20
C PRO A 110 1.79 -10.46 13.07
N ALA A 111 1.27 -10.12 11.89
CA ALA A 111 -0.17 -9.98 11.68
C ALA A 111 -0.91 -11.31 11.86
N THR A 112 -0.38 -12.39 11.31
CA THR A 112 -0.95 -13.75 11.44
C THR A 112 -0.89 -14.25 12.89
N ALA A 113 0.19 -13.96 13.62
CA ALA A 113 0.32 -14.33 15.02
C ALA A 113 -0.69 -13.59 15.92
N LEU A 114 -0.91 -12.29 15.66
CA LEU A 114 -1.86 -11.48 16.42
C LEU A 114 -3.32 -11.72 16.03
N CYS A 115 -3.56 -12.13 14.79
CA CYS A 115 -4.91 -12.33 14.24
C CYS A 115 -4.91 -13.57 13.31
N PRO A 116 -5.09 -14.79 13.85
CA PRO A 116 -5.09 -16.03 13.07
C PRO A 116 -6.02 -16.03 11.84
N PRO A 117 -7.20 -15.37 11.86
CA PRO A 117 -8.06 -15.26 10.67
C PRO A 117 -7.36 -14.60 9.46
N VAL A 118 -6.36 -13.74 9.66
CA VAL A 118 -5.53 -13.21 8.55
C VAL A 118 -4.78 -14.34 7.85
N GLY A 119 -4.21 -15.28 8.62
CA GLY A 119 -3.53 -16.46 8.07
C GLY A 119 -4.48 -17.39 7.32
N GLU A 120 -5.72 -17.53 7.77
CA GLU A 120 -6.76 -18.31 7.06
C GLU A 120 -7.11 -17.67 5.71
N ALA A 121 -7.34 -16.35 5.69
CA ALA A 121 -7.59 -15.61 4.46
C ALA A 121 -6.42 -15.74 3.46
N LEU A 122 -5.17 -15.65 3.93
CA LEU A 122 -3.99 -15.82 3.09
C LEU A 122 -3.88 -17.23 2.52
N ARG A 123 -4.18 -18.26 3.30
CA ARG A 123 -4.21 -19.65 2.80
C ARG A 123 -5.28 -19.84 1.74
N ALA A 124 -6.48 -19.30 1.95
CA ALA A 124 -7.57 -19.39 0.98
C ALA A 124 -7.23 -18.69 -0.36
N LEU A 125 -6.48 -17.57 -0.31
CA LEU A 125 -6.04 -16.86 -1.52
C LEU A 125 -4.90 -17.59 -2.27
N ARG A 126 -4.17 -18.48 -1.60
CA ARG A 126 -3.04 -19.25 -2.17
C ARG A 126 -3.43 -20.65 -2.67
N ALA A 127 -4.65 -21.09 -2.36
CA ALA A 127 -5.21 -22.37 -2.80
C ALA A 127 -5.70 -22.31 -4.25
#